data_4036a0f209d93089dfab045d3a7557ec
#
_entry.id   4036a0f209d93089dfab045d3a7557ec
#
_cell.length_a   1.000
_cell.length_b   1.000
_cell.length_c   1.000
_cell.angle_alpha   90.00
_cell.angle_beta   90.00
_cell.angle_gamma   90.00
#
_symmetry.space_group_name_H-M   'P 1'
#
loop_
_entity.id
_entity.type
_entity.pdbx_description
1 polymer ?
#
loop_
_entity_poly.entity_id
_entity_poly.type
_entity_poly.pdbx_seq_one_letter_code
_entity_poly.pdbx_strand_id
1 'polypeptide(L)'
;IPVVLVLVAENIGHVKSVSAMTGEDLDDVTGRALFADGLSTMLAGAGGGSGTTTYAENIGVMAATRVYSTAAYVVAALTALGLSLLPKFGEVIATIPAGVLGGAATVLYGMIGMLGVRIWVQNRVDFSDPVNLNTAAVSMVVAIADYTLAWNGMTFEGIALGSVAAIGIYHVMRWI
;
A
#
# COMPACT_ATOMS: atom_id res chain seq x y z
N ILE A 1 9.11 -7.21 12.50
CA ILE A 1 10.19 -7.00 11.48
C ILE A 1 9.66 -7.25 10.06
N PRO A 2 8.97 -8.36 9.72
CA PRO A 2 8.47 -8.57 8.35
C PRO A 2 7.56 -7.43 7.86
N VAL A 3 6.66 -6.94 8.70
CA VAL A 3 5.74 -5.83 8.37
C VAL A 3 6.49 -4.55 7.98
N VAL A 4 7.60 -4.25 8.64
CA VAL A 4 8.41 -3.05 8.30
C VAL A 4 8.97 -3.14 6.88
N LEU A 5 9.45 -4.32 6.46
CA LEU A 5 9.94 -4.51 5.09
C LEU A 5 8.84 -4.31 4.06
N VAL A 6 7.63 -4.79 4.35
CA VAL A 6 6.45 -4.60 3.49
C VAL A 6 6.12 -3.11 3.38
N LEU A 7 6.00 -2.40 4.51
CA LEU A 7 5.68 -0.97 4.53
C LEU A 7 6.73 -0.13 3.79
N VAL A 8 8.02 -0.46 3.93
CA VAL A 8 9.10 0.21 3.20
C VAL A 8 8.96 -0.04 1.68
N ALA A 9 8.74 -1.29 1.28
CA ALA A 9 8.58 -1.63 -0.13
C ALA A 9 7.33 -0.96 -0.74
N GLU A 10 6.22 -0.95 0.01
CA GLU A 10 4.97 -0.28 -0.37
C GLU A 10 5.18 1.22 -0.55
N ASN A 11 5.79 1.89 0.42
CA ASN A 11 6.06 3.33 0.37
C ASN A 11 6.94 3.68 -0.84
N ILE A 12 8.02 2.91 -1.09
CA ILE A 12 8.87 3.10 -2.27
C ILE A 12 8.06 2.92 -3.56
N GLY A 13 7.20 1.89 -3.63
CA GLY A 13 6.31 1.65 -4.76
C GLY A 13 5.36 2.82 -5.02
N HIS A 14 4.81 3.41 -3.96
CA HIS A 14 3.94 4.57 -4.04
C HIS A 14 4.68 5.82 -4.54
N VAL A 15 5.88 6.11 -4.03
CA VAL A 15 6.71 7.22 -4.51
C VAL A 15 7.04 7.05 -6.00
N LYS A 16 7.42 5.84 -6.42
CA LYS A 16 7.66 5.52 -7.85
C LYS A 16 6.41 5.69 -8.70
N SER A 17 5.24 5.32 -8.20
CA SER A 17 3.98 5.50 -8.91
C SER A 17 3.63 6.98 -9.11
N VAL A 18 3.85 7.80 -8.09
CA VAL A 18 3.67 9.26 -8.17
C VAL A 18 4.67 9.88 -9.15
N SER A 19 5.95 9.50 -9.06
CA SER A 19 7.01 9.91 -9.98
C SER A 19 6.62 9.63 -11.45
N ALA A 20 6.13 8.41 -11.73
CA ALA A 20 5.70 8.03 -13.07
C ALA A 20 4.46 8.80 -13.57
N MET A 21 3.59 9.28 -12.66
CA MET A 21 2.41 10.07 -13.02
C MET A 21 2.73 11.53 -13.26
N THR A 22 3.61 12.10 -12.44
CA THR A 22 3.99 13.52 -12.52
C THR A 22 5.06 13.78 -13.57
N GLY A 23 5.85 12.74 -13.92
CA GLY A 23 7.03 12.88 -14.78
C GLY A 23 8.24 13.48 -14.05
N GLU A 24 8.15 13.65 -12.72
CA GLU A 24 9.23 14.17 -11.89
C GLU A 24 10.02 13.02 -11.27
N ASP A 25 11.34 13.17 -11.17
CA ASP A 25 12.15 12.23 -10.42
C ASP A 25 12.03 12.52 -8.92
N LEU A 26 11.44 11.57 -8.19
CA LEU A 26 11.19 11.67 -6.75
C LEU A 26 12.11 10.76 -5.93
N ASP A 27 13.17 10.20 -6.51
CA ASP A 27 14.06 9.27 -5.82
C ASP A 27 14.74 9.93 -4.63
N ASP A 28 15.18 11.17 -4.79
CA ASP A 28 15.84 11.94 -3.74
C ASP A 28 14.95 12.23 -2.52
N VAL A 29 13.63 12.20 -2.69
CA VAL A 29 12.68 12.45 -1.59
C VAL A 29 12.11 11.18 -0.96
N THR A 30 12.44 9.99 -1.49
CA THR A 30 11.96 8.71 -0.96
C THR A 30 12.31 8.55 0.53
N GLY A 31 13.52 8.91 0.93
CA GLY A 31 13.93 8.86 2.33
C GLY A 31 13.11 9.79 3.23
N ARG A 32 12.69 10.95 2.72
CA ARG A 32 11.82 11.88 3.46
C ARG A 32 10.39 11.33 3.58
N ALA A 33 9.90 10.65 2.56
CA ALA A 33 8.59 10.00 2.59
C ALA A 33 8.57 8.88 3.65
N LEU A 34 9.60 8.03 3.69
CA LEU A 34 9.75 6.99 4.70
C LEU A 34 9.88 7.57 6.12
N PHE A 35 10.61 8.67 6.28
CA PHE A 35 10.73 9.35 7.58
C PHE A 35 9.39 9.92 8.03
N ALA A 36 8.63 10.55 7.14
CA ALA A 36 7.31 11.09 7.45
C ALA A 36 6.32 9.98 7.84
N ASP A 37 6.38 8.85 7.15
CA ASP A 37 5.56 7.66 7.44
C ASP A 37 5.89 7.06 8.81
N GLY A 38 7.18 6.94 9.14
CA GLY A 38 7.63 6.51 10.47
C GLY A 38 7.19 7.48 11.58
N LEU A 39 7.30 8.78 11.35
CA LEU A 39 6.86 9.80 12.31
C LEU A 39 5.34 9.77 12.52
N SER A 40 4.56 9.62 11.44
CA SER A 40 3.10 9.52 11.54
C SER A 40 2.67 8.25 12.30
N THR A 41 3.36 7.13 12.08
CA THR A 41 3.15 5.88 12.83
C THR A 41 3.47 6.05 14.33
N MET A 42 4.55 6.76 14.67
CA MET A 42 4.87 7.05 16.07
C MET A 42 3.79 7.91 16.74
N LEU A 43 3.31 8.95 16.06
CA LEU A 43 2.25 9.81 16.56
C LEU A 43 0.92 9.06 16.71
N ALA A 44 0.56 8.23 15.74
CA ALA A 44 -0.63 7.39 15.79
C ALA A 44 -0.55 6.41 16.97
N GLY A 45 0.59 5.73 17.14
CA GLY A 45 0.83 4.81 18.25
C GLY A 45 0.77 5.49 19.61
N ALA A 46 1.31 6.71 19.74
CA ALA A 46 1.21 7.51 20.96
C ALA A 46 -0.24 7.91 21.30
N GLY A 47 -1.09 8.05 20.28
CA GLY A 47 -2.53 8.27 20.41
C GLY A 47 -3.36 7.00 20.59
N GLY A 48 -2.75 5.82 20.66
CA GLY A 48 -3.45 4.53 20.77
C GLY A 48 -3.99 4.02 19.41
N GLY A 49 -3.55 4.61 18.30
CA GLY A 49 -3.90 4.18 16.94
C GLY A 49 -2.97 3.08 16.42
N SER A 50 -3.32 2.55 15.26
CA SER A 50 -2.50 1.57 14.52
C SER A 50 -1.37 2.24 13.74
N GLY A 51 -0.41 1.43 13.25
CA GLY A 51 0.60 1.89 12.31
C GLY A 51 -0.05 2.50 11.06
N THR A 52 0.58 3.53 10.52
CA THR A 52 0.14 4.22 9.30
C THR A 52 1.08 3.93 8.16
N THR A 53 0.61 4.07 6.95
CA THR A 53 1.40 3.98 5.72
C THR A 53 0.83 4.94 4.67
N THR A 54 1.50 5.08 3.56
CA THR A 54 0.96 5.81 2.40
C THR A 54 -0.19 5.04 1.77
N TYR A 55 -1.21 5.76 1.26
CA TYR A 55 -2.42 5.16 0.70
C TYR A 55 -2.42 5.19 -0.83
N ALA A 56 -2.45 3.99 -1.45
CA ALA A 56 -2.57 3.83 -2.89
C ALA A 56 -3.90 4.41 -3.44
N GLU A 57 -4.94 4.43 -2.63
CA GLU A 57 -6.24 5.02 -2.96
C GLU A 57 -6.11 6.50 -3.29
N ASN A 58 -5.31 7.24 -2.55
CA ASN A 58 -5.03 8.65 -2.83
C ASN A 58 -4.28 8.82 -4.16
N ILE A 59 -3.38 7.88 -4.50
CA ILE A 59 -2.71 7.87 -5.80
C ILE A 59 -3.73 7.62 -6.92
N GLY A 60 -4.71 6.74 -6.70
CA GLY A 60 -5.85 6.56 -7.60
C GLY A 60 -6.67 7.83 -7.81
N VAL A 61 -6.93 8.59 -6.74
CA VAL A 61 -7.61 9.89 -6.81
C VAL A 61 -6.75 10.91 -7.56
N MET A 62 -5.43 10.97 -7.32
CA MET A 62 -4.50 11.81 -8.08
C MET A 62 -4.56 11.51 -9.58
N ALA A 63 -4.56 10.23 -9.95
CA ALA A 63 -4.63 9.79 -11.34
C ALA A 63 -5.96 10.20 -11.99
N ALA A 64 -7.06 10.05 -11.28
CA ALA A 64 -8.41 10.37 -11.78
C ALA A 64 -8.65 11.88 -11.91
N THR A 65 -8.21 12.66 -10.93
CA THR A 65 -8.44 14.10 -10.86
C THR A 65 -7.36 14.91 -11.57
N ARG A 66 -6.17 14.32 -11.78
CA ARG A 66 -4.96 14.98 -12.27
C ARG A 66 -4.53 16.18 -11.40
N VAL A 67 -4.88 16.16 -10.13
CA VAL A 67 -4.47 17.17 -9.14
C VAL A 67 -3.24 16.65 -8.41
N TYR A 68 -2.10 17.27 -8.65
CA TYR A 68 -0.79 16.92 -8.05
C TYR A 68 -0.27 18.00 -7.09
N SER A 69 -1.11 18.95 -6.73
CA SER A 69 -0.72 20.07 -5.86
C SER A 69 -0.54 19.62 -4.41
N THR A 70 0.65 19.82 -3.86
CA THR A 70 0.93 19.57 -2.43
C THR A 70 0.04 20.40 -1.51
N ALA A 71 -0.32 21.62 -1.91
CA ALA A 71 -1.25 22.46 -1.15
C ALA A 71 -2.64 21.84 -1.03
N ALA A 72 -3.14 21.19 -2.09
CA ALA A 72 -4.42 20.47 -2.04
C ALA A 72 -4.38 19.33 -1.01
N TYR A 73 -3.27 18.60 -0.91
CA TYR A 73 -3.10 17.53 0.07
C TYR A 73 -2.99 18.04 1.50
N VAL A 74 -2.32 19.19 1.71
CA VAL A 74 -2.28 19.84 3.04
C VAL A 74 -3.69 20.23 3.47
N VAL A 75 -4.49 20.83 2.58
CA VAL A 75 -5.89 21.19 2.87
C VAL A 75 -6.72 19.96 3.15
N ALA A 76 -6.57 18.90 2.36
CA ALA A 76 -7.26 17.63 2.58
C ALA A 76 -6.91 17.01 3.94
N ALA A 77 -5.62 17.00 4.32
CA ALA A 77 -5.17 16.50 5.61
C ALA A 77 -5.74 17.31 6.78
N LEU A 78 -5.72 18.64 6.69
CA LEU A 78 -6.31 19.51 7.71
C LEU A 78 -7.82 19.32 7.82
N THR A 79 -8.50 19.13 6.69
CA THR A 79 -9.94 18.84 6.67
C THR A 79 -10.22 17.48 7.33
N ALA A 80 -9.44 16.45 7.02
CA ALA A 80 -9.58 15.15 7.64
C ALA A 80 -9.36 15.20 9.17
N LEU A 81 -8.35 15.94 9.62
CA LEU A 81 -8.11 16.18 11.04
C LEU A 81 -9.30 16.90 11.69
N GLY A 82 -9.83 17.94 11.04
CA GLY A 82 -11.01 18.64 11.54
C GLY A 82 -12.24 17.74 11.65
N LEU A 83 -12.50 16.92 10.64
CA LEU A 83 -13.61 15.95 10.63
C LEU A 83 -13.43 14.84 11.68
N SER A 84 -12.20 14.41 11.94
CA SER A 84 -11.91 13.37 12.94
C SER A 84 -12.28 13.80 14.38
N LEU A 85 -12.30 15.11 14.64
CA LEU A 85 -12.70 15.67 15.94
C LEU A 85 -14.22 15.80 16.10
N LEU A 86 -15.00 15.52 15.05
CA LEU A 86 -16.45 15.61 15.04
C LEU A 86 -17.08 14.21 15.20
N PRO A 87 -17.58 13.82 16.41
CA PRO A 87 -18.19 12.49 16.61
C PRO A 87 -19.35 12.22 15.64
N LYS A 88 -20.12 13.24 15.32
CA LYS A 88 -21.26 13.15 14.39
C LYS A 88 -20.83 12.71 12.98
N PHE A 89 -19.61 13.07 12.54
CA PHE A 89 -19.10 12.63 11.24
C PHE A 89 -18.88 11.13 11.21
N GLY A 90 -18.31 10.56 12.29
CA GLY A 90 -18.17 9.10 12.44
C GLY A 90 -19.52 8.38 12.45
N GLU A 91 -20.53 8.94 13.13
CA GLU A 91 -21.89 8.38 13.14
C GLU A 91 -22.51 8.39 11.75
N VAL A 92 -22.35 9.46 10.97
CA VAL A 92 -22.82 9.51 9.58
C VAL A 92 -22.16 8.45 8.72
N ILE A 93 -20.83 8.27 8.84
CA ILE A 93 -20.11 7.20 8.13
C ILE A 93 -20.66 5.82 8.53
N ALA A 94 -20.94 5.61 9.82
CA ALA A 94 -21.48 4.34 10.32
C ALA A 94 -22.89 4.01 9.80
N THR A 95 -23.63 5.00 9.27
CA THR A 95 -24.95 4.76 8.64
C THR A 95 -24.85 4.20 7.22
N ILE A 96 -23.65 4.21 6.61
CA ILE A 96 -23.48 3.71 5.24
C ILE A 96 -23.70 2.19 5.23
N PRO A 97 -24.61 1.66 4.40
CA PRO A 97 -24.86 0.23 4.35
C PRO A 97 -23.61 -0.56 3.97
N ALA A 98 -23.39 -1.70 4.63
CA ALA A 98 -22.21 -2.56 4.40
C ALA A 98 -22.05 -2.98 2.92
N GLY A 99 -23.17 -3.16 2.20
CA GLY A 99 -23.13 -3.48 0.76
C GLY A 99 -22.54 -2.36 -0.09
N VAL A 100 -22.78 -1.08 0.27
CA VAL A 100 -22.19 0.07 -0.42
C VAL A 100 -20.68 0.14 -0.14
N LEU A 101 -20.29 -0.04 1.13
CA LEU A 101 -18.88 -0.07 1.52
C LEU A 101 -18.14 -1.24 0.85
N GLY A 102 -18.75 -2.43 0.82
CA GLY A 102 -18.18 -3.61 0.16
C GLY A 102 -18.01 -3.41 -1.35
N GLY A 103 -19.00 -2.81 -2.01
CA GLY A 103 -18.91 -2.47 -3.44
C GLY A 103 -17.79 -1.47 -3.72
N ALA A 104 -17.71 -0.40 -2.94
CA ALA A 104 -16.64 0.59 -3.06
C ALA A 104 -15.25 -0.03 -2.79
N ALA A 105 -15.12 -0.84 -1.74
CA ALA A 105 -13.89 -1.55 -1.41
C ALA A 105 -13.44 -2.49 -2.55
N THR A 106 -14.36 -3.21 -3.18
CA THR A 106 -14.06 -4.08 -4.32
C THR A 106 -13.42 -3.30 -5.47
N VAL A 107 -13.97 -2.14 -5.80
CA VAL A 107 -13.42 -1.27 -6.86
C VAL A 107 -12.05 -0.73 -6.45
N LEU A 108 -11.90 -0.27 -5.20
CA LEU A 108 -10.63 0.26 -4.70
C LEU A 108 -9.54 -0.80 -4.71
N TYR A 109 -9.79 -2.00 -4.19
CA TYR A 109 -8.82 -3.10 -4.21
C TYR A 109 -8.47 -3.55 -5.62
N GLY A 110 -9.44 -3.54 -6.54
CA GLY A 110 -9.17 -3.76 -7.96
C GLY A 110 -8.21 -2.74 -8.54
N MET A 111 -8.39 -1.45 -8.22
CA MET A 111 -7.48 -0.38 -8.68
C MET A 111 -6.08 -0.53 -8.06
N ILE A 112 -5.96 -0.88 -6.78
CA ILE A 112 -4.68 -1.15 -6.12
C ILE A 112 -3.96 -2.31 -6.80
N GLY A 113 -4.66 -3.40 -7.10
CA GLY A 113 -4.10 -4.52 -7.85
C GLY A 113 -3.56 -4.10 -9.23
N MET A 114 -4.31 -3.26 -9.93
CA MET A 114 -3.88 -2.72 -11.23
C MET A 114 -2.68 -1.77 -11.13
N LEU A 115 -2.53 -1.03 -10.01
CA LEU A 115 -1.31 -0.25 -9.75
C LEU A 115 -0.09 -1.16 -9.60
N GLY A 116 -0.22 -2.29 -8.91
CA GLY A 116 0.84 -3.31 -8.81
C GLY A 116 1.24 -3.85 -10.20
N VAL A 117 0.26 -4.22 -11.01
CA VAL A 117 0.50 -4.66 -12.41
C VAL A 117 1.17 -3.56 -13.23
N ARG A 118 0.77 -2.32 -13.06
CA ARG A 118 1.39 -1.17 -13.74
C ARG A 118 2.88 -1.05 -13.41
N ILE A 119 3.28 -1.27 -12.18
CA ILE A 119 4.70 -1.26 -11.76
C ILE A 119 5.48 -2.33 -12.53
N TRP A 120 4.94 -3.54 -12.67
CA TRP A 120 5.58 -4.60 -13.46
C TRP A 120 5.74 -4.22 -14.94
N VAL A 121 4.69 -3.65 -15.54
CA VAL A 121 4.72 -3.21 -16.94
C VAL A 121 5.74 -2.09 -17.16
N GLN A 122 5.79 -1.10 -16.25
CA GLN A 122 6.74 0.02 -16.34
C GLN A 122 8.19 -0.45 -16.20
N ASN A 123 8.44 -1.43 -15.35
CA ASN A 123 9.76 -2.02 -15.17
C ASN A 123 10.06 -3.13 -16.19
N ARG A 124 9.18 -3.37 -17.17
CA ARG A 124 9.35 -4.37 -18.23
C ARG A 124 9.69 -5.75 -17.68
N VAL A 125 9.00 -6.14 -16.59
CA VAL A 125 9.17 -7.47 -16.01
C VAL A 125 8.79 -8.52 -17.03
N ASP A 126 9.75 -9.39 -17.37
CA ASP A 126 9.52 -10.47 -18.33
C ASP A 126 8.90 -11.67 -17.62
N PHE A 127 7.62 -11.92 -17.84
CA PHE A 127 6.89 -13.07 -17.30
C PHE A 127 7.06 -14.34 -18.15
N SER A 128 7.80 -14.30 -19.27
CA SER A 128 8.26 -15.50 -19.96
C SER A 128 9.37 -16.19 -19.18
N ASP A 129 10.06 -15.46 -18.29
CA ASP A 129 10.99 -16.03 -17.32
C ASP A 129 10.22 -16.75 -16.21
N PRO A 130 10.43 -18.09 -16.03
CA PRO A 130 9.77 -18.86 -14.99
C PRO A 130 10.03 -18.32 -13.57
N VAL A 131 11.17 -17.70 -13.32
CA VAL A 131 11.52 -17.11 -12.01
C VAL A 131 10.54 -15.97 -11.68
N ASN A 132 10.38 -15.05 -12.61
CA ASN A 132 9.48 -13.91 -12.42
C ASN A 132 8.02 -14.36 -12.33
N LEU A 133 7.61 -15.27 -13.22
CA LEU A 133 6.25 -15.79 -13.26
C LEU A 133 5.86 -16.49 -11.95
N ASN A 134 6.68 -17.45 -11.49
CA ASN A 134 6.38 -18.21 -10.29
C ASN A 134 6.44 -17.33 -9.03
N THR A 135 7.42 -16.42 -8.97
CA THR A 135 7.52 -15.47 -7.87
C THR A 135 6.26 -14.61 -7.76
N ALA A 136 5.80 -14.03 -8.86
CA ALA A 136 4.58 -13.22 -8.87
C ALA A 136 3.33 -14.05 -8.54
N ALA A 137 3.17 -15.20 -9.20
CA ALA A 137 1.97 -16.02 -9.05
C ALA A 137 1.79 -16.55 -7.62
N VAL A 138 2.84 -17.13 -7.05
CA VAL A 138 2.74 -17.73 -5.69
C VAL A 138 2.59 -16.66 -4.63
N SER A 139 3.37 -15.58 -4.70
CA SER A 139 3.27 -14.50 -3.70
C SER A 139 1.93 -13.77 -3.75
N MET A 140 1.37 -13.53 -4.93
CA MET A 140 0.03 -12.97 -5.06
C MET A 140 -1.04 -13.87 -4.46
N VAL A 141 -1.02 -15.16 -4.76
CA VAL A 141 -2.01 -16.11 -4.22
C VAL A 141 -1.91 -16.18 -2.70
N VAL A 142 -0.70 -16.27 -2.15
CA VAL A 142 -0.48 -16.30 -0.69
C VAL A 142 -0.99 -15.01 -0.03
N ALA A 143 -0.72 -13.85 -0.62
CA ALA A 143 -1.15 -12.56 -0.08
C ALA A 143 -2.67 -12.35 -0.15
N ILE A 144 -3.30 -12.67 -1.30
CA ILE A 144 -4.73 -12.43 -1.54
C ILE A 144 -5.60 -13.44 -0.78
N ALA A 145 -5.17 -14.70 -0.67
CA ALA A 145 -5.89 -15.73 0.06
C ALA A 145 -5.77 -15.55 1.59
N ASP A 146 -5.03 -14.58 2.03
CA ASP A 146 -4.83 -14.23 3.44
C ASP A 146 -4.41 -15.42 4.29
N TYR A 147 -3.44 -16.20 3.78
CA TYR A 147 -2.89 -17.31 4.54
C TYR A 147 -2.33 -16.84 5.86
N THR A 148 -2.70 -17.54 6.92
CA THR A 148 -2.22 -17.25 8.27
C THR A 148 -1.28 -18.36 8.76
N LEU A 149 -0.10 -17.96 9.23
CA LEU A 149 0.86 -18.84 9.88
C LEU A 149 1.04 -18.41 11.33
N ALA A 150 0.59 -19.22 12.27
CA ALA A 150 0.83 -18.99 13.68
C ALA A 150 2.09 -19.77 14.13
N TRP A 151 3.09 -19.05 14.60
CA TRP A 151 4.31 -19.65 15.12
C TRP A 151 4.76 -18.93 16.40
N ASN A 152 4.91 -19.69 17.46
CA ASN A 152 5.43 -19.24 18.76
C ASN A 152 4.73 -17.96 19.31
N GLY A 153 3.40 -17.91 19.20
CA GLY A 153 2.59 -16.76 19.67
C GLY A 153 2.58 -15.54 18.75
N MET A 154 3.24 -15.61 17.60
CA MET A 154 3.16 -14.63 16.53
C MET A 154 2.31 -15.15 15.38
N THR A 155 1.41 -14.31 14.87
CA THR A 155 0.65 -14.56 13.65
C THR A 155 1.25 -13.77 12.48
N PHE A 156 1.56 -14.48 11.41
CA PHE A 156 1.96 -13.89 10.13
C PHE A 156 0.76 -14.02 9.18
N GLU A 157 0.29 -12.92 8.68
CA GLU A 157 -0.88 -12.85 7.80
C GLU A 157 -0.46 -12.66 6.34
N GLY A 158 -1.42 -12.81 5.42
CA GLY A 158 -1.24 -12.93 3.99
C GLY A 158 -0.21 -12.00 3.35
N ILE A 159 -0.23 -10.69 3.65
CA ILE A 159 0.71 -9.72 3.08
C ILE A 159 2.15 -10.01 3.53
N ALA A 160 2.36 -10.32 4.81
CA ALA A 160 3.69 -10.63 5.33
C ALA A 160 4.23 -11.93 4.72
N LEU A 161 3.38 -12.96 4.62
CA LEU A 161 3.74 -14.24 4.02
C LEU A 161 3.98 -14.09 2.52
N GLY A 162 3.15 -13.36 1.80
CA GLY A 162 3.31 -13.08 0.37
C GLY A 162 4.63 -12.37 0.06
N SER A 163 5.02 -11.41 0.89
CA SER A 163 6.29 -10.69 0.72
C SER A 163 7.51 -11.57 0.99
N VAL A 164 7.45 -12.40 2.05
CA VAL A 164 8.51 -13.38 2.33
C VAL A 164 8.58 -14.42 1.22
N ALA A 165 7.43 -14.88 0.71
CA ALA A 165 7.36 -15.81 -0.41
C ALA A 165 7.97 -15.19 -1.67
N ALA A 166 7.67 -13.92 -1.99
CA ALA A 166 8.24 -13.23 -3.15
C ALA A 166 9.77 -13.19 -3.09
N ILE A 167 10.32 -12.77 -1.97
CA ILE A 167 11.78 -12.70 -1.78
C ILE A 167 12.39 -14.10 -1.81
N GLY A 168 11.81 -15.04 -1.08
CA GLY A 168 12.33 -16.40 -0.95
C GLY A 168 12.32 -17.16 -2.27
N ILE A 169 11.20 -17.16 -2.99
CA ILE A 169 11.06 -17.87 -4.27
C ILE A 169 12.01 -17.27 -5.31
N TYR A 170 12.04 -15.93 -5.42
CA TYR A 170 12.92 -15.26 -6.36
C TYR A 170 14.39 -15.65 -6.17
N HIS A 171 14.88 -15.60 -4.94
CA HIS A 171 16.29 -15.93 -4.66
C HIS A 171 16.59 -17.42 -4.80
N VAL A 172 15.71 -18.29 -4.31
CA VAL A 172 15.87 -19.75 -4.42
C VAL A 172 15.90 -20.19 -5.88
N MET A 173 14.94 -19.71 -6.69
CA MET A 173 14.86 -20.06 -8.11
C MET A 173 16.01 -19.48 -8.95
N ARG A 174 16.63 -18.39 -8.51
CA ARG A 174 17.83 -17.85 -9.17
C ARG A 174 19.12 -18.56 -8.79
N TRP A 175 19.09 -19.30 -7.69
CA TRP A 175 20.27 -20.00 -7.18
C TRP A 175 20.37 -21.45 -7.67
N ILE A 176 19.26 -21.99 -8.16
CA ILE A 176 19.18 -23.31 -8.81
C ILE A 176 19.40 -23.15 -10.31
#